data_ce33dfd5f67a50a02eeca29b71251fec
#
_entry.id   ce33dfd5f67a50a02eeca29b71251fec
#
_cell.length_a   1.000
_cell.length_b   1.000
_cell.length_c   1.000
_cell.angle_alpha   90.00
_cell.angle_beta   90.00
_cell.angle_gamma   90.00
#
_symmetry.space_group_name_H-M   'P 1'
#
loop_
_entity.id
_entity.type
_entity.pdbx_description
1 polymer ?
#
loop_
_entity_poly.entity_id
_entity_poly.type
_entity_poly.pdbx_seq_one_letter_code
_entity_poly.pdbx_strand_id
1 'polypeptide(L)'
;KDEKNNEWVWVPVDKATLATMYEESSDEKTLCGTTGETAVKTKLYSKSITIGTDSNKTTMTRTTPGTTADPCYREPDLVVGSGGAKYDAKDTYYKTILGETGTKEQLAQLFVDEYKAMIESVSKYGGFYIGRYELSESGVKKDQPTLTNTNWYNLYKKCTELNASDKVETRMIWGCQWDVTMNWLISSGAKTSNEVNKDSSSWGNYKETSVKADDGTTKIKESGTREKLNTGKTTFTMANNIYDLAGNCYEWTQEASLTTSRATRGGDCYYNGSSNPASVRNFSAPDYSLDDDLRFSSHFNNKVTLDSERLILTV
;
A
#
# COMPACT_ATOMS: atom_id res chain seq x y z
N LYS A 1 0.89 -20.46 2.58
CA LYS A 1 2.00 -19.99 3.43
C LYS A 1 3.31 -20.16 2.69
N ASP A 2 4.24 -19.26 2.90
CA ASP A 2 5.61 -19.40 2.42
C ASP A 2 6.49 -20.19 3.41
N GLU A 3 7.78 -20.37 3.06
CA GLU A 3 8.75 -21.10 3.88
C GLU A 3 9.01 -20.48 5.26
N LYS A 4 8.74 -19.17 5.42
CA LYS A 4 8.84 -18.42 6.68
C LYS A 4 7.50 -18.36 7.45
N ASN A 5 6.48 -19.09 6.98
CA ASN A 5 5.11 -19.10 7.51
C ASN A 5 4.39 -17.74 7.41
N ASN A 6 4.76 -16.87 6.48
CA ASN A 6 3.91 -15.75 6.12
C ASN A 6 2.67 -16.25 5.38
N GLU A 7 1.55 -15.57 5.58
CA GLU A 7 0.27 -15.95 4.95
C GLU A 7 -0.11 -14.96 3.85
N TRP A 8 -0.50 -15.52 2.71
CA TRP A 8 -0.78 -14.76 1.50
C TRP A 8 -2.15 -15.09 0.93
N VAL A 9 -2.78 -14.12 0.30
CA VAL A 9 -4.07 -14.27 -0.41
C VAL A 9 -3.87 -13.92 -1.87
N TRP A 10 -4.37 -14.77 -2.77
CA TRP A 10 -4.34 -14.53 -4.20
C TRP A 10 -5.41 -13.51 -4.61
N VAL A 11 -5.02 -12.48 -5.32
CA VAL A 11 -5.90 -11.50 -5.97
C VAL A 11 -5.85 -11.76 -7.47
N PRO A 12 -6.93 -12.27 -8.08
CA PRO A 12 -6.96 -12.55 -9.51
C PRO A 12 -7.04 -11.25 -10.31
N VAL A 13 -6.31 -11.21 -11.43
CA VAL A 13 -6.27 -10.07 -12.36
C VAL A 13 -6.39 -10.60 -13.78
N ASP A 14 -7.55 -10.45 -14.39
CA ASP A 14 -7.75 -10.78 -15.80
C ASP A 14 -7.18 -9.70 -16.73
N LYS A 15 -7.18 -9.96 -18.04
CA LYS A 15 -6.63 -9.04 -19.02
C LYS A 15 -7.34 -7.68 -19.03
N ALA A 16 -8.64 -7.63 -18.80
CA ALA A 16 -9.39 -6.39 -18.76
C ALA A 16 -9.02 -5.57 -17.52
N THR A 17 -8.91 -6.22 -16.37
CA THR A 17 -8.45 -5.61 -15.12
C THR A 17 -6.99 -5.16 -15.23
N LEU A 18 -6.11 -5.98 -15.82
CA LEU A 18 -4.71 -5.61 -16.04
C LEU A 18 -4.60 -4.31 -16.87
N ALA A 19 -5.42 -4.15 -17.92
CA ALA A 19 -5.46 -2.95 -18.72
C ALA A 19 -5.93 -1.69 -17.96
N THR A 20 -6.49 -1.83 -16.76
CA THR A 20 -6.83 -0.71 -15.88
C THR A 20 -5.71 -0.33 -14.91
N MET A 21 -4.70 -1.17 -14.71
CA MET A 21 -3.63 -0.94 -13.75
C MET A 21 -2.57 0.03 -14.25
N TYR A 22 -2.23 -0.07 -15.53
CA TYR A 22 -1.12 0.69 -16.11
C TYR A 22 -1.40 1.13 -17.54
N GLU A 23 -0.59 2.06 -17.97
CA GLU A 23 -0.60 2.62 -19.33
C GLU A 23 0.83 2.70 -19.85
N GLU A 24 1.04 2.36 -21.12
CA GLU A 24 2.30 2.60 -21.82
C GLU A 24 2.16 3.86 -22.69
N SER A 25 2.91 4.91 -22.35
CA SER A 25 2.88 6.17 -23.08
C SER A 25 3.81 6.12 -24.30
N SER A 26 3.43 6.82 -25.38
CA SER A 26 4.36 7.12 -26.48
C SER A 26 5.55 7.96 -26.02
N ASP A 27 5.32 8.83 -25.04
CA ASP A 27 6.30 9.79 -24.55
C ASP A 27 6.89 9.34 -23.21
N GLU A 28 8.21 9.45 -23.07
CA GLU A 28 8.89 9.23 -21.81
C GLU A 28 8.65 10.39 -20.85
N LYS A 29 8.44 10.05 -19.56
CA LYS A 29 8.35 11.02 -18.45
C LYS A 29 9.54 10.86 -17.52
N THR A 30 10.17 11.97 -17.17
CA THR A 30 11.28 12.01 -16.21
C THR A 30 10.75 11.80 -14.79
N LEU A 31 11.39 10.93 -14.04
CA LEU A 31 11.09 10.71 -12.63
C LEU A 31 11.53 11.92 -11.78
N CYS A 32 10.79 12.16 -10.69
CA CYS A 32 11.05 13.25 -9.77
C CYS A 32 12.49 13.23 -9.24
N GLY A 33 13.12 14.40 -9.15
CA GLY A 33 14.45 14.57 -8.58
C GLY A 33 15.62 14.07 -9.45
N THR A 34 15.35 13.51 -10.64
CA THR A 34 16.37 13.12 -11.62
C THR A 34 16.38 14.12 -12.78
N THR A 35 17.55 14.65 -13.13
CA THR A 35 17.67 15.74 -14.12
C THR A 35 18.95 15.62 -14.95
N GLY A 36 18.99 16.34 -16.06
CA GLY A 36 20.18 16.40 -16.92
C GLY A 36 20.55 15.05 -17.53
N GLU A 37 21.83 14.74 -17.58
CA GLU A 37 22.36 13.49 -18.15
C GLU A 37 22.02 12.25 -17.29
N THR A 38 21.67 12.45 -16.03
CA THR A 38 21.28 11.38 -15.08
C THR A 38 19.76 11.23 -14.97
N ALA A 39 19.00 11.89 -15.85
CA ALA A 39 17.54 11.81 -15.84
C ALA A 39 17.04 10.39 -16.10
N VAL A 40 16.33 9.82 -15.13
CA VAL A 40 15.66 8.53 -15.28
C VAL A 40 14.27 8.73 -15.85
N LYS A 41 13.95 8.00 -16.90
CA LYS A 41 12.72 8.13 -17.65
C LYS A 41 11.98 6.81 -17.76
N THR A 42 10.66 6.89 -17.90
CA THR A 42 9.81 5.74 -18.13
C THR A 42 8.67 6.08 -19.08
N LYS A 43 8.21 5.09 -19.86
CA LYS A 43 6.96 5.14 -20.62
C LYS A 43 5.80 4.49 -19.89
N LEU A 44 6.11 3.71 -18.87
CA LEU A 44 5.14 2.92 -18.13
C LEU A 44 4.72 3.65 -16.87
N TYR A 45 3.42 3.84 -16.66
CA TYR A 45 2.87 4.50 -15.47
C TYR A 45 1.48 4.00 -15.13
N SER A 46 1.04 4.23 -13.90
CA SER A 46 -0.30 3.87 -13.45
C SER A 46 -1.36 4.64 -14.23
N LYS A 47 -2.43 3.93 -14.55
CA LYS A 47 -3.59 4.50 -15.23
C LYS A 47 -4.57 5.09 -14.22
N SER A 48 -5.37 6.06 -14.66
CA SER A 48 -6.54 6.48 -13.89
C SER A 48 -7.53 5.34 -13.82
N ILE A 49 -7.97 4.97 -12.63
CA ILE A 49 -8.94 3.89 -12.45
C ILE A 49 -10.14 4.34 -11.63
N THR A 50 -11.25 3.65 -11.83
CA THR A 50 -12.47 3.83 -11.05
C THR A 50 -12.68 2.60 -10.18
N ILE A 51 -12.86 2.81 -8.86
CA ILE A 51 -13.22 1.77 -7.91
C ILE A 51 -14.73 1.82 -7.70
N GLY A 52 -15.40 0.72 -8.01
CA GLY A 52 -16.87 0.65 -7.96
C GLY A 52 -17.56 1.11 -9.25
N THR A 53 -18.84 0.89 -9.36
CA THR A 53 -19.63 1.06 -10.60
C THR A 53 -20.86 1.93 -10.48
N ASP A 54 -21.24 2.35 -9.31
CA ASP A 54 -22.44 3.12 -9.00
C ASP A 54 -22.12 4.54 -8.52
N SER A 55 -23.06 5.19 -7.86
CA SER A 55 -22.86 6.51 -7.24
C SER A 55 -21.79 6.56 -6.16
N ASN A 56 -21.32 5.41 -5.70
CA ASN A 56 -20.27 5.27 -4.67
C ASN A 56 -18.89 4.99 -5.25
N LYS A 57 -18.70 5.16 -6.55
CA LYS A 57 -17.40 4.99 -7.22
C LYS A 57 -16.40 6.09 -6.82
N THR A 58 -15.13 5.72 -6.80
CA THR A 58 -13.99 6.64 -6.66
C THR A 58 -13.15 6.58 -7.91
N THR A 59 -12.86 7.73 -8.53
CA THR A 59 -11.99 7.84 -9.71
C THR A 59 -10.77 8.67 -9.35
N MET A 60 -9.58 8.19 -9.71
CA MET A 60 -8.31 8.88 -9.46
C MET A 60 -7.57 9.10 -10.77
N THR A 61 -7.11 10.32 -10.98
CA THR A 61 -6.29 10.68 -12.14
C THR A 61 -4.81 10.51 -11.82
N ARG A 62 -4.07 9.83 -12.70
CA ARG A 62 -2.66 9.49 -12.54
C ARG A 62 -1.87 9.97 -13.74
N THR A 63 -1.45 11.22 -13.75
CA THR A 63 -0.72 11.79 -14.90
C THR A 63 0.68 12.27 -14.52
N THR A 64 0.79 13.44 -13.92
CA THR A 64 2.06 14.03 -13.49
C THR A 64 1.99 14.34 -12.00
N PRO A 65 3.10 14.37 -11.25
CA PRO A 65 3.08 14.83 -9.87
C PRO A 65 2.42 16.20 -9.80
N GLY A 66 1.38 16.29 -8.99
CA GLY A 66 0.66 17.52 -8.76
C GLY A 66 1.35 18.44 -7.77
N THR A 67 0.66 19.52 -7.43
CA THR A 67 1.01 20.41 -6.33
C THR A 67 0.25 20.01 -5.08
N THR A 68 0.56 20.65 -3.93
CA THR A 68 -0.21 20.44 -2.69
C THR A 68 -1.70 20.78 -2.87
N ALA A 69 -2.03 21.72 -3.75
CA ALA A 69 -3.40 22.13 -4.02
C ALA A 69 -4.12 21.18 -5.02
N ASP A 70 -3.36 20.49 -5.87
CA ASP A 70 -3.88 19.56 -6.88
C ASP A 70 -2.97 18.33 -6.95
N PRO A 71 -3.10 17.39 -6.01
CA PRO A 71 -2.30 16.18 -5.98
C PRO A 71 -2.66 15.26 -7.15
N CYS A 72 -1.64 14.69 -7.77
CA CYS A 72 -1.76 13.79 -8.90
C CYS A 72 -0.96 12.52 -8.65
N TYR A 73 -1.64 11.39 -8.62
CA TYR A 73 -1.07 10.11 -8.22
C TYR A 73 -0.48 9.37 -9.40
N ARG A 74 0.74 8.85 -9.28
CA ARG A 74 1.39 8.06 -10.32
C ARG A 74 2.40 7.03 -9.78
N GLU A 75 2.70 6.06 -10.60
CA GLU A 75 3.68 5.00 -10.39
C GLU A 75 4.32 4.63 -11.75
N PRO A 76 5.60 4.27 -11.79
CA PRO A 76 6.58 4.48 -10.73
C PRO A 76 7.00 5.95 -10.63
N ASP A 77 7.45 6.38 -9.46
CA ASP A 77 8.10 7.68 -9.30
C ASP A 77 9.02 7.71 -8.08
N LEU A 78 9.99 8.61 -8.14
CA LEU A 78 10.86 8.92 -7.03
C LEU A 78 10.28 10.10 -6.25
N VAL A 79 10.09 9.92 -4.94
CA VAL A 79 9.65 10.98 -4.04
C VAL A 79 10.83 11.47 -3.22
N VAL A 80 11.09 12.75 -3.28
CA VAL A 80 12.09 13.41 -2.46
C VAL A 80 11.41 13.87 -1.17
N GLY A 81 11.79 13.38 -0.01
CA GLY A 81 11.18 13.72 1.26
C GLY A 81 11.12 15.23 1.55
N SER A 82 10.31 15.63 2.49
CA SER A 82 10.08 17.06 2.82
C SER A 82 11.26 17.71 3.56
N GLY A 83 12.08 16.91 4.25
CA GLY A 83 13.31 17.34 4.93
C GLY A 83 13.09 18.36 6.02
N GLY A 84 12.09 18.21 6.84
CA GLY A 84 11.92 19.00 8.07
C GLY A 84 12.91 18.57 9.17
N ALA A 85 13.09 19.42 10.19
CA ALA A 85 13.96 19.12 11.33
C ALA A 85 13.56 17.86 12.13
N LYS A 86 12.34 17.37 11.92
CA LYS A 86 11.76 16.19 12.56
C LYS A 86 11.87 14.90 11.73
N TYR A 87 12.46 14.97 10.53
CA TYR A 87 12.46 13.88 9.55
C TYR A 87 13.88 13.45 9.23
N ASP A 88 14.03 12.22 8.72
CA ASP A 88 15.29 11.75 8.18
C ASP A 88 15.77 12.67 7.05
N ALA A 89 17.08 12.78 6.88
CA ALA A 89 17.67 13.69 5.91
C ALA A 89 17.22 13.35 4.49
N LYS A 90 16.41 14.22 3.89
CA LYS A 90 15.83 14.05 2.55
C LYS A 90 16.85 13.82 1.43
N ASP A 91 18.05 14.33 1.62
CA ASP A 91 19.10 14.23 0.59
C ASP A 91 19.88 12.90 0.63
N THR A 92 19.55 12.01 1.58
CA THR A 92 20.21 10.71 1.76
C THR A 92 19.27 9.53 1.91
N TYR A 93 17.96 9.73 1.78
CA TYR A 93 16.94 8.68 1.95
C TYR A 93 17.17 7.44 1.06
N TYR A 94 17.73 7.63 -0.12
CA TYR A 94 18.06 6.53 -1.04
C TYR A 94 19.11 5.57 -0.48
N LYS A 95 19.97 6.04 0.43
CA LYS A 95 20.96 5.22 1.11
C LYS A 95 20.35 4.18 2.06
N THR A 96 19.20 4.46 2.62
CA THR A 96 18.47 3.49 3.45
C THR A 96 18.14 2.23 2.66
N ILE A 97 17.82 2.37 1.38
CA ILE A 97 17.45 1.25 0.49
C ILE A 97 18.68 0.65 -0.18
N LEU A 98 19.56 1.50 -0.71
CA LEU A 98 20.67 1.09 -1.58
C LEU A 98 22.03 0.98 -0.87
N GLY A 99 22.12 1.43 0.39
CA GLY A 99 23.39 1.53 1.12
C GLY A 99 24.17 2.80 0.81
N GLU A 100 25.31 3.02 1.49
CA GLU A 100 26.05 4.28 1.53
C GLU A 100 26.51 4.81 0.16
N THR A 101 26.70 3.93 -0.82
CA THR A 101 27.14 4.29 -2.17
C THR A 101 25.99 4.48 -3.16
N GLY A 102 24.74 4.27 -2.72
CA GLY A 102 23.57 4.42 -3.58
C GLY A 102 23.35 5.85 -4.03
N THR A 103 22.67 6.04 -5.17
CA THR A 103 22.28 7.34 -5.71
C THR A 103 20.77 7.44 -5.93
N LYS A 104 20.26 8.68 -6.06
CA LYS A 104 18.85 8.93 -6.39
C LYS A 104 18.44 8.29 -7.71
N GLU A 105 19.33 8.38 -8.70
CA GLU A 105 19.11 7.84 -10.04
C GLU A 105 19.01 6.31 -10.00
N GLN A 106 19.85 5.65 -9.21
CA GLN A 106 19.77 4.21 -9.02
C GLN A 106 18.47 3.81 -8.33
N LEU A 107 18.00 4.56 -7.32
CA LEU A 107 16.71 4.29 -6.69
C LEU A 107 15.54 4.53 -7.64
N ALA A 108 15.60 5.60 -8.43
CA ALA A 108 14.59 5.89 -9.45
C ALA A 108 14.51 4.77 -10.49
N GLN A 109 15.66 4.30 -10.97
CA GLN A 109 15.72 3.16 -11.90
C GLN A 109 15.18 1.88 -11.27
N LEU A 110 15.54 1.60 -10.01
CA LEU A 110 15.01 0.45 -9.28
C LEU A 110 13.47 0.45 -9.25
N PHE A 111 12.84 1.61 -8.97
CA PHE A 111 11.39 1.69 -8.97
C PHE A 111 10.76 1.47 -10.34
N VAL A 112 11.41 1.94 -11.42
CA VAL A 112 10.97 1.63 -12.78
C VAL A 112 11.04 0.14 -13.07
N ASP A 113 12.15 -0.49 -12.73
CA ASP A 113 12.39 -1.92 -12.98
C ASP A 113 11.43 -2.79 -12.16
N GLU A 114 11.21 -2.46 -10.89
CA GLU A 114 10.25 -3.15 -10.03
C GLU A 114 8.81 -3.01 -10.52
N TYR A 115 8.41 -1.82 -10.94
CA TYR A 115 7.05 -1.61 -11.47
C TYR A 115 6.83 -2.42 -12.74
N LYS A 116 7.81 -2.43 -13.64
CA LYS A 116 7.78 -3.24 -14.86
C LYS A 116 7.71 -4.73 -14.52
N ALA A 117 8.56 -5.21 -13.63
CA ALA A 117 8.56 -6.61 -13.19
C ALA A 117 7.21 -7.02 -12.56
N MET A 118 6.60 -6.15 -11.76
CA MET A 118 5.27 -6.39 -11.19
C MET A 118 4.21 -6.54 -12.30
N ILE A 119 4.17 -5.64 -13.29
CA ILE A 119 3.20 -5.73 -14.40
C ILE A 119 3.43 -6.99 -15.23
N GLU A 120 4.68 -7.35 -15.53
CA GLU A 120 5.02 -8.58 -16.25
C GLU A 120 4.59 -9.82 -15.47
N SER A 121 4.84 -9.86 -14.15
CA SER A 121 4.41 -10.95 -13.26
C SER A 121 2.89 -11.10 -13.24
N VAL A 122 2.15 -10.01 -13.01
CA VAL A 122 0.69 -10.02 -13.01
C VAL A 122 0.13 -10.47 -14.36
N SER A 123 0.71 -9.99 -15.47
CA SER A 123 0.31 -10.40 -16.83
C SER A 123 0.54 -11.89 -17.08
N LYS A 124 1.69 -12.41 -16.64
CA LYS A 124 2.09 -13.80 -16.86
C LYS A 124 1.25 -14.77 -16.05
N TYR A 125 0.96 -14.46 -14.80
CA TYR A 125 0.33 -15.36 -13.85
C TYR A 125 -1.17 -15.12 -13.64
N GLY A 126 -1.71 -14.00 -14.11
CA GLY A 126 -3.12 -13.65 -13.98
C GLY A 126 -3.51 -13.15 -12.59
N GLY A 127 -2.57 -12.56 -11.85
CA GLY A 127 -2.82 -12.00 -10.52
C GLY A 127 -1.55 -11.80 -9.70
N PHE A 128 -1.74 -11.51 -8.43
CA PHE A 128 -0.66 -11.35 -7.46
C PHE A 128 -1.10 -11.83 -6.08
N TYR A 129 -0.14 -12.08 -5.20
CA TYR A 129 -0.42 -12.35 -3.80
C TYR A 129 -0.31 -11.07 -2.97
N ILE A 130 -1.25 -10.87 -2.05
CA ILE A 130 -1.22 -9.81 -1.03
C ILE A 130 -1.09 -10.45 0.36
N GLY A 131 -0.41 -9.79 1.27
CA GLY A 131 -0.32 -10.22 2.66
C GLY A 131 -1.70 -10.36 3.28
N ARG A 132 -1.99 -11.54 3.85
CA ARG A 132 -3.24 -11.80 4.55
C ARG A 132 -3.43 -10.86 5.74
N TYR A 133 -2.33 -10.46 6.38
CA TYR A 133 -2.25 -9.56 7.52
C TYR A 133 -1.39 -8.34 7.20
N GLU A 134 -1.47 -7.31 8.01
CA GLU A 134 -0.51 -6.21 7.99
C GLU A 134 0.89 -6.71 8.39
N LEU A 135 1.92 -5.98 7.99
CA LEU A 135 3.31 -6.32 8.33
C LEU A 135 3.57 -6.16 9.83
N SER A 136 4.24 -7.14 10.41
CA SER A 136 4.76 -7.12 11.78
C SER A 136 6.28 -7.34 11.79
N GLU A 137 6.93 -7.19 12.93
CA GLU A 137 8.36 -7.56 13.06
C GLU A 137 8.61 -9.04 12.77
N SER A 138 7.62 -9.91 13.02
CA SER A 138 7.70 -11.35 12.76
C SER A 138 7.28 -11.73 11.32
N GLY A 139 6.90 -10.77 10.49
CA GLY A 139 6.40 -10.97 9.12
C GLY A 139 4.89 -10.79 9.00
N VAL A 140 4.30 -11.42 7.98
CA VAL A 140 2.87 -11.37 7.67
C VAL A 140 2.14 -12.52 8.37
N LYS A 141 1.85 -12.33 9.65
CA LYS A 141 1.33 -13.39 10.54
C LYS A 141 0.17 -12.89 11.41
N LYS A 142 -0.73 -13.83 11.76
CA LYS A 142 -1.91 -13.56 12.59
C LYS A 142 -1.53 -13.12 14.01
N ASP A 143 -2.34 -12.20 14.55
CA ASP A 143 -2.32 -11.74 15.96
C ASP A 143 -0.94 -11.23 16.42
N GLN A 144 -0.28 -10.48 15.53
CA GLN A 144 0.97 -9.80 15.83
C GLN A 144 0.74 -8.29 15.96
N PRO A 145 1.51 -7.59 16.79
CA PRO A 145 1.55 -6.13 16.75
C PRO A 145 1.97 -5.65 15.35
N THR A 146 1.22 -4.70 14.79
CA THR A 146 1.56 -4.10 13.50
C THR A 146 2.87 -3.33 13.59
N LEU A 147 3.72 -3.47 12.56
CA LEU A 147 4.96 -2.71 12.46
C LEU A 147 4.65 -1.25 12.14
N THR A 148 4.80 -0.39 13.14
CA THR A 148 4.56 1.05 13.06
C THR A 148 5.74 1.83 13.65
N ASN A 149 5.65 3.15 13.76
CA ASN A 149 6.70 4.00 14.29
C ASN A 149 8.00 3.99 13.46
N THR A 150 7.83 3.94 12.15
CA THR A 150 8.95 3.94 11.22
C THR A 150 8.55 4.67 9.93
N ASN A 151 9.52 5.12 9.15
CA ASN A 151 9.26 5.85 7.92
C ASN A 151 9.05 4.90 6.72
N TRP A 152 8.61 5.49 5.60
CA TRP A 152 8.34 4.76 4.36
C TRP A 152 9.57 3.97 3.85
N TYR A 153 10.78 4.54 3.92
CA TYR A 153 11.99 3.91 3.41
C TYR A 153 12.36 2.64 4.19
N ASN A 154 12.25 2.70 5.51
CA ASN A 154 12.48 1.54 6.38
C ASN A 154 11.43 0.46 6.15
N LEU A 155 10.15 0.83 5.99
CA LEU A 155 9.08 -0.12 5.66
C LEU A 155 9.27 -0.73 4.28
N TYR A 156 9.65 0.06 3.28
CA TYR A 156 9.97 -0.46 1.95
C TYR A 156 11.08 -1.53 2.02
N LYS A 157 12.17 -1.23 2.72
CA LYS A 157 13.27 -2.18 2.93
C LYS A 157 12.81 -3.46 3.64
N LYS A 158 12.02 -3.33 4.70
CA LYS A 158 11.43 -4.48 5.40
C LYS A 158 10.55 -5.34 4.47
N CYS A 159 9.78 -4.73 3.60
CA CYS A 159 8.97 -5.46 2.62
C CYS A 159 9.83 -6.25 1.64
N THR A 160 10.90 -5.67 1.12
CA THR A 160 11.80 -6.35 0.16
C THR A 160 12.63 -7.46 0.80
N GLU A 161 12.96 -7.33 2.09
CA GLU A 161 13.74 -8.31 2.85
C GLU A 161 12.90 -9.44 3.47
N LEU A 162 11.58 -9.33 3.46
CA LEU A 162 10.69 -10.25 4.16
C LEU A 162 10.86 -11.69 3.68
N ASN A 163 10.96 -11.90 2.38
CA ASN A 163 11.16 -13.20 1.77
C ASN A 163 12.07 -13.10 0.54
N ALA A 164 13.32 -12.75 0.78
CA ALA A 164 14.33 -12.78 -0.27
C ALA A 164 14.78 -14.24 -0.49
N SER A 165 14.20 -14.92 -1.45
CA SER A 165 14.65 -16.22 -1.93
C SER A 165 14.75 -16.19 -3.45
N ASP A 166 15.53 -17.11 -4.03
CA ASP A 166 15.68 -17.22 -5.49
C ASP A 166 14.37 -17.48 -6.26
N LYS A 167 13.27 -17.70 -5.54
CA LYS A 167 11.98 -18.11 -6.11
C LYS A 167 10.86 -17.10 -5.91
N VAL A 168 11.01 -16.18 -4.99
CA VAL A 168 9.93 -15.29 -4.54
C VAL A 168 10.50 -13.93 -4.17
N GLU A 169 9.91 -12.88 -4.68
CA GLU A 169 10.22 -11.52 -4.28
C GLU A 169 9.01 -10.90 -3.56
N THR A 170 9.29 -10.28 -2.42
CA THR A 170 8.28 -9.52 -1.67
C THR A 170 8.53 -8.03 -1.83
N ARG A 171 7.45 -7.26 -1.94
CA ARG A 171 7.51 -5.82 -2.19
C ARG A 171 6.45 -5.08 -1.38
N MET A 172 6.66 -3.81 -1.16
CA MET A 172 5.59 -2.92 -0.72
C MET A 172 4.52 -2.84 -1.83
N ILE A 173 3.25 -2.86 -1.45
CA ILE A 173 2.12 -2.79 -2.41
C ILE A 173 2.18 -1.51 -3.25
N TRP A 174 1.87 -1.65 -4.55
CA TRP A 174 1.63 -0.51 -5.44
C TRP A 174 0.20 0.02 -5.27
N GLY A 175 -0.01 1.31 -5.51
CA GLY A 175 -1.34 1.91 -5.44
C GLY A 175 -2.33 1.28 -6.42
N CYS A 176 -1.88 0.94 -7.64
CA CYS A 176 -2.71 0.23 -8.61
C CYS A 176 -3.11 -1.19 -8.14
N GLN A 177 -2.23 -1.91 -7.44
CA GLN A 177 -2.57 -3.20 -6.84
C GLN A 177 -3.61 -3.03 -5.71
N TRP A 178 -3.50 -1.97 -4.90
CA TRP A 178 -4.53 -1.64 -3.90
C TRP A 178 -5.90 -1.40 -4.56
N ASP A 179 -5.94 -0.57 -5.58
CA ASP A 179 -7.17 -0.23 -6.29
C ASP A 179 -7.82 -1.46 -6.94
N VAL A 180 -7.02 -2.35 -7.53
CA VAL A 180 -7.48 -3.63 -8.06
C VAL A 180 -8.02 -4.53 -6.94
N THR A 181 -7.36 -4.56 -5.78
CA THR A 181 -7.85 -5.31 -4.62
C THR A 181 -9.22 -4.78 -4.18
N MET A 182 -9.41 -3.46 -4.09
CA MET A 182 -10.69 -2.85 -3.75
C MET A 182 -11.80 -3.23 -4.76
N ASN A 183 -11.51 -3.17 -6.05
CA ASN A 183 -12.44 -3.60 -7.09
C ASN A 183 -12.75 -5.10 -7.01
N TRP A 184 -11.77 -5.93 -6.68
CA TRP A 184 -12.00 -7.36 -6.48
C TRP A 184 -12.90 -7.65 -5.28
N LEU A 185 -12.77 -6.92 -4.17
CA LEU A 185 -13.71 -7.05 -3.05
C LEU A 185 -15.16 -6.75 -3.47
N ILE A 186 -15.36 -5.77 -4.33
CA ILE A 186 -16.69 -5.39 -4.83
C ILE A 186 -17.20 -6.44 -5.83
N SER A 187 -16.40 -6.81 -6.83
CA SER A 187 -16.81 -7.71 -7.91
C SER A 187 -17.05 -9.15 -7.43
N SER A 188 -16.36 -9.58 -6.38
CA SER A 188 -16.58 -10.89 -5.75
C SER A 188 -17.79 -10.92 -4.81
N GLY A 189 -18.40 -9.77 -4.53
CA GLY A 189 -19.50 -9.65 -3.57
C GLY A 189 -19.08 -9.70 -2.10
N ALA A 190 -17.77 -9.70 -1.81
CA ALA A 190 -17.27 -9.70 -0.43
C ALA A 190 -17.62 -8.39 0.30
N LYS A 191 -17.62 -7.28 -0.42
CA LYS A 191 -18.03 -5.95 0.05
C LYS A 191 -18.80 -5.21 -1.04
N THR A 192 -19.69 -4.35 -0.62
CA THR A 192 -20.40 -3.44 -1.53
C THR A 192 -19.56 -2.23 -1.88
N SER A 193 -19.87 -1.56 -2.98
CA SER A 193 -19.22 -0.30 -3.37
C SER A 193 -19.37 0.79 -2.28
N ASN A 194 -20.47 0.80 -1.54
CA ASN A 194 -20.67 1.71 -0.41
C ASN A 194 -19.69 1.42 0.74
N GLU A 195 -19.57 0.14 1.14
CA GLU A 195 -18.65 -0.28 2.21
C GLU A 195 -17.17 -0.01 1.86
N VAL A 196 -16.80 -0.07 0.60
CA VAL A 196 -15.44 0.20 0.16
C VAL A 196 -15.15 1.69 -0.01
N ASN A 197 -16.11 2.47 -0.57
CA ASN A 197 -15.85 3.83 -1.05
C ASN A 197 -16.45 4.94 -0.20
N LYS A 198 -17.44 4.64 0.65
CA LYS A 198 -18.11 5.68 1.45
C LYS A 198 -18.01 5.46 2.95
N ASP A 199 -18.26 4.27 3.42
CA ASP A 199 -18.24 3.98 4.86
C ASP A 199 -17.83 2.53 5.12
N SER A 200 -16.61 2.35 5.59
CA SER A 200 -16.04 1.04 5.91
C SER A 200 -16.18 0.68 7.40
N SER A 201 -16.91 1.46 8.20
CA SER A 201 -17.05 1.23 9.65
C SER A 201 -17.72 -0.11 10.00
N SER A 202 -18.51 -0.67 9.08
CA SER A 202 -19.18 -1.97 9.27
C SER A 202 -18.22 -3.18 9.30
N TRP A 203 -16.96 -3.00 8.87
CA TRP A 203 -15.99 -4.08 8.76
C TRP A 203 -14.53 -3.67 9.02
N GLY A 204 -14.30 -2.45 9.48
CA GLY A 204 -12.97 -1.90 9.75
C GLY A 204 -12.78 -1.49 11.20
N ASN A 205 -11.54 -1.48 11.66
CA ASN A 205 -11.19 -0.97 12.97
C ASN A 205 -11.02 0.56 12.93
N TYR A 206 -12.15 1.26 13.03
CA TYR A 206 -12.23 2.73 13.06
C TYR A 206 -12.60 3.25 14.45
N LYS A 207 -12.42 4.55 14.69
CA LYS A 207 -12.75 5.19 15.98
C LYS A 207 -14.18 4.89 16.44
N GLU A 208 -15.17 5.03 15.57
CA GLU A 208 -16.58 4.82 15.92
C GLU A 208 -16.99 3.34 15.98
N THR A 209 -16.12 2.42 15.54
CA THR A 209 -16.46 1.01 15.46
C THR A 209 -16.26 0.31 16.80
N SER A 210 -17.29 -0.41 17.25
CA SER A 210 -17.14 -1.43 18.30
C SER A 210 -16.72 -2.74 17.64
N VAL A 211 -15.53 -3.23 17.96
CA VAL A 211 -14.97 -4.47 17.38
C VAL A 211 -15.21 -5.64 18.30
N LYS A 212 -15.71 -6.75 17.75
CA LYS A 212 -16.00 -7.98 18.48
C LYS A 212 -14.99 -9.06 18.12
N ALA A 213 -14.75 -9.97 19.06
CA ALA A 213 -14.02 -11.20 18.84
C ALA A 213 -14.79 -12.16 17.89
N ASP A 214 -14.15 -13.24 17.48
CA ASP A 214 -14.73 -14.24 16.57
C ASP A 214 -15.91 -15.02 17.18
N ASP A 215 -16.11 -14.94 18.52
CA ASP A 215 -17.31 -15.48 19.19
C ASP A 215 -18.58 -14.63 18.92
N GLY A 216 -18.44 -13.47 18.27
CA GLY A 216 -19.52 -12.53 17.93
C GLY A 216 -20.12 -11.77 19.13
N THR A 217 -19.68 -12.06 20.34
CA THR A 217 -20.24 -11.49 21.61
C THR A 217 -19.24 -10.68 22.39
N THR A 218 -18.04 -11.16 22.56
CA THR A 218 -16.97 -10.49 23.32
C THR A 218 -16.50 -9.24 22.60
N LYS A 219 -16.65 -8.09 23.21
CA LYS A 219 -16.07 -6.86 22.69
C LYS A 219 -14.58 -6.82 23.00
N ILE A 220 -13.78 -6.56 21.97
CA ILE A 220 -12.32 -6.40 22.07
C ILE A 220 -11.88 -4.96 21.89
N LYS A 221 -12.79 -4.09 21.40
CA LYS A 221 -12.61 -2.64 21.33
C LYS A 221 -13.96 -1.95 21.45
N GLU A 222 -14.05 -0.92 22.25
CA GLU A 222 -15.25 -0.08 22.38
C GLU A 222 -15.31 1.02 21.30
N SER A 223 -16.53 1.35 20.90
CA SER A 223 -16.79 2.53 20.05
C SER A 223 -16.31 3.80 20.74
N GLY A 224 -15.72 4.71 19.97
CA GLY A 224 -15.16 5.97 20.47
C GLY A 224 -13.69 5.88 20.89
N THR A 225 -13.13 4.67 21.01
CA THR A 225 -11.70 4.48 21.31
C THR A 225 -10.86 4.48 20.03
N ARG A 226 -9.61 4.92 20.16
CA ARG A 226 -8.62 4.98 19.08
C ARG A 226 -7.57 3.88 19.25
N GLU A 227 -8.06 2.68 19.50
CA GLU A 227 -7.22 1.54 19.81
C GLU A 227 -6.85 0.76 18.55
N LYS A 228 -5.55 0.64 18.32
CA LYS A 228 -4.98 -0.23 17.31
C LYS A 228 -5.00 -1.68 17.81
N LEU A 229 -5.47 -2.60 16.99
CA LEU A 229 -5.49 -4.02 17.29
C LEU A 229 -4.30 -4.73 16.64
N ASN A 230 -3.92 -5.86 17.20
CA ASN A 230 -3.03 -6.79 16.52
C ASN A 230 -3.64 -7.19 15.17
N THR A 231 -2.81 -7.30 14.13
CA THR A 231 -3.29 -7.64 12.79
C THR A 231 -3.98 -9.01 12.77
N GLY A 232 -5.12 -9.10 12.10
CA GLY A 232 -5.92 -10.32 12.04
C GLY A 232 -6.48 -10.78 13.38
N LYS A 233 -6.70 -9.86 14.33
CA LYS A 233 -7.23 -10.18 15.67
C LYS A 233 -8.61 -10.82 15.64
N THR A 234 -9.43 -10.43 14.67
CA THR A 234 -10.82 -10.89 14.53
C THR A 234 -11.25 -10.94 13.06
N THR A 235 -12.13 -11.88 12.73
CA THR A 235 -12.74 -11.97 11.40
C THR A 235 -13.66 -10.79 11.07
N PHE A 236 -14.00 -9.94 12.06
CA PHE A 236 -14.75 -8.70 11.83
C PHE A 236 -14.04 -7.79 10.81
N THR A 237 -12.71 -7.72 10.84
CA THR A 237 -11.91 -6.87 9.93
C THR A 237 -11.50 -7.59 8.62
N MET A 238 -12.13 -8.72 8.31
CA MET A 238 -11.76 -9.56 7.17
C MET A 238 -12.66 -9.34 5.95
N ALA A 239 -12.05 -9.29 4.77
CA ALA A 239 -12.70 -9.38 3.47
C ALA A 239 -11.88 -10.28 2.54
N ASN A 240 -12.50 -11.27 1.88
CA ASN A 240 -11.82 -12.26 1.02
C ASN A 240 -10.53 -12.84 1.63
N ASN A 241 -10.57 -13.19 2.93
CA ASN A 241 -9.44 -13.70 3.69
C ASN A 241 -8.26 -12.71 3.89
N ILE A 242 -8.42 -11.44 3.55
CA ILE A 242 -7.47 -10.38 3.86
C ILE A 242 -8.03 -9.60 5.05
N TYR A 243 -7.18 -9.35 6.05
CA TYR A 243 -7.54 -8.62 7.26
C TYR A 243 -7.05 -7.18 7.19
N ASP A 244 -7.74 -6.31 7.89
CA ASP A 244 -7.32 -4.95 8.21
C ASP A 244 -7.07 -4.06 6.95
N LEU A 245 -7.80 -4.29 5.84
CA LEU A 245 -7.82 -3.38 4.67
C LEU A 245 -8.63 -2.11 4.94
N ALA A 246 -9.36 -2.08 6.04
CA ALA A 246 -10.21 -0.98 6.46
C ALA A 246 -9.93 -0.62 7.92
N GLY A 247 -9.39 0.58 8.14
CA GLY A 247 -9.02 1.05 9.47
C GLY A 247 -7.78 0.35 10.03
N ASN A 248 -7.64 0.28 11.32
CA ASN A 248 -6.48 -0.18 12.07
C ASN A 248 -5.25 0.71 11.86
N CYS A 249 -4.53 0.57 10.76
CA CYS A 249 -3.44 1.44 10.35
C CYS A 249 -3.62 1.91 8.90
N TYR A 250 -3.15 3.12 8.57
CA TYR A 250 -2.93 3.47 7.17
C TYR A 250 -1.82 2.61 6.58
N GLU A 251 -2.01 2.13 5.38
CA GLU A 251 -0.98 1.43 4.63
C GLU A 251 -0.29 2.36 3.64
N TRP A 252 1.03 2.44 3.75
CA TRP A 252 1.86 3.05 2.74
C TRP A 252 1.82 2.27 1.43
N THR A 253 1.88 2.98 0.33
CA THR A 253 2.09 2.38 -0.99
C THR A 253 3.30 2.97 -1.68
N GLN A 254 3.74 2.35 -2.77
CA GLN A 254 4.80 2.91 -3.62
C GLN A 254 4.31 4.07 -4.49
N GLU A 255 3.01 4.37 -4.47
CA GLU A 255 2.40 5.44 -5.26
C GLU A 255 2.88 6.82 -4.79
N ALA A 256 3.35 7.63 -5.72
CA ALA A 256 3.66 9.03 -5.49
C ALA A 256 2.40 9.89 -5.64
N SER A 257 2.13 10.78 -4.70
CA SER A 257 1.04 11.76 -4.83
C SER A 257 1.55 13.15 -5.19
N LEU A 258 2.68 13.52 -4.61
CA LEU A 258 3.39 14.80 -4.84
C LEU A 258 4.87 14.51 -5.03
N THR A 259 5.64 15.51 -5.40
CA THR A 259 7.11 15.43 -5.45
C THR A 259 7.75 15.14 -4.06
N THR A 260 6.99 15.36 -2.98
CA THR A 260 7.43 15.21 -1.59
C THR A 260 6.59 14.24 -0.77
N SER A 261 5.63 13.53 -1.39
CA SER A 261 4.66 12.71 -0.65
C SER A 261 4.31 11.41 -1.35
N ARG A 262 4.10 10.37 -0.57
CA ARG A 262 3.59 9.06 -0.99
C ARG A 262 2.14 8.87 -0.57
N ALA A 263 1.40 8.05 -1.31
CA ALA A 263 0.03 7.75 -0.99
C ALA A 263 -0.07 6.73 0.16
N THR A 264 -1.07 6.98 1.03
CA THR A 264 -1.49 6.08 2.10
C THR A 264 -2.93 5.67 1.90
N ARG A 265 -3.27 4.44 2.30
CA ARG A 265 -4.53 3.76 1.99
C ARG A 265 -5.19 3.20 3.25
N GLY A 266 -6.45 2.74 3.15
CA GLY A 266 -7.11 1.92 4.16
C GLY A 266 -7.79 2.67 5.30
N GLY A 267 -7.31 3.84 5.65
CA GLY A 267 -7.73 4.54 6.87
C GLY A 267 -7.06 3.98 8.13
N ASP A 268 -7.41 4.49 9.30
CA ASP A 268 -6.86 4.04 10.57
C ASP A 268 -7.88 4.10 11.73
N CYS A 269 -7.48 3.61 12.90
CA CYS A 269 -8.32 3.59 14.09
C CYS A 269 -8.57 4.96 14.73
N TYR A 270 -7.99 6.06 14.23
CA TYR A 270 -8.19 7.43 14.75
C TYR A 270 -9.34 8.15 14.10
N TYR A 271 -9.69 7.78 12.87
CA TYR A 271 -10.73 8.43 12.07
C TYR A 271 -11.96 7.54 11.93
N ASN A 272 -12.99 8.11 11.33
CA ASN A 272 -14.22 7.40 11.03
C ASN A 272 -14.14 6.72 9.66
N GLY A 273 -14.76 5.55 9.51
CA GLY A 273 -14.80 4.81 8.25
C GLY A 273 -15.51 5.54 7.12
N SER A 274 -16.38 6.51 7.45
CA SER A 274 -17.02 7.38 6.46
C SER A 274 -16.12 8.51 5.94
N SER A 275 -15.15 8.97 6.73
CA SER A 275 -14.18 9.98 6.30
C SER A 275 -12.92 9.37 5.66
N ASN A 276 -12.58 8.15 6.06
CA ASN A 276 -11.40 7.42 5.58
C ASN A 276 -11.77 5.95 5.24
N PRO A 277 -12.62 5.71 4.23
CA PRO A 277 -13.00 4.36 3.84
C PRO A 277 -11.81 3.56 3.28
N ALA A 278 -11.97 2.25 3.12
CA ALA A 278 -10.91 1.36 2.63
C ALA A 278 -10.27 1.81 1.32
N SER A 279 -11.03 2.45 0.42
CA SER A 279 -10.52 3.02 -0.82
C SER A 279 -9.87 4.39 -0.67
N VAL A 280 -9.85 4.99 0.52
CA VAL A 280 -9.28 6.32 0.73
C VAL A 280 -7.85 6.39 0.18
N ARG A 281 -7.53 7.54 -0.37
CA ARG A 281 -6.19 7.87 -0.85
C ARG A 281 -5.79 9.18 -0.20
N ASN A 282 -5.01 9.07 0.86
CA ASN A 282 -4.35 10.18 1.52
C ASN A 282 -2.88 10.22 1.12
N PHE A 283 -2.14 11.17 1.63
CA PHE A 283 -0.72 11.28 1.36
C PHE A 283 0.04 11.79 2.59
N SER A 284 1.30 11.40 2.69
CA SER A 284 2.21 11.89 3.71
C SER A 284 3.64 11.93 3.18
N ALA A 285 4.51 12.70 3.84
CA ALA A 285 5.92 12.73 3.51
C ALA A 285 6.57 11.39 3.90
N PRO A 286 7.35 10.76 3.00
CA PRO A 286 7.91 9.42 3.23
C PRO A 286 9.00 9.37 4.31
N ASP A 287 9.61 10.50 4.59
CA ASP A 287 10.63 10.69 5.63
C ASP A 287 10.03 11.02 7.01
N TYR A 288 8.70 10.96 7.13
CA TYR A 288 8.00 11.18 8.38
C TYR A 288 8.26 10.00 9.33
N SER A 289 9.19 10.18 10.26
CA SER A 289 9.42 9.26 11.37
C SER A 289 9.12 9.97 12.69
N LEU A 290 8.77 9.16 13.68
CA LEU A 290 8.32 9.67 14.97
C LEU A 290 9.43 10.10 15.88
N ASP A 291 9.40 11.34 16.30
CA ASP A 291 9.84 11.62 17.67
C ASP A 291 8.98 12.68 18.42
N ASP A 292 8.09 13.42 17.74
CA ASP A 292 7.39 14.54 18.39
C ASP A 292 5.86 14.61 18.19
N ASP A 293 5.26 13.77 17.35
CA ASP A 293 3.80 13.75 17.23
C ASP A 293 3.29 12.29 17.26
N LEU A 294 3.09 11.80 18.48
CA LEU A 294 2.58 10.47 18.79
C LEU A 294 1.27 10.09 18.07
N ARG A 295 0.71 11.02 17.27
CA ARG A 295 -0.59 10.88 16.64
C ARG A 295 -0.56 10.33 15.21
N PHE A 296 0.54 10.47 14.46
CA PHE A 296 0.53 10.14 13.02
C PHE A 296 1.30 8.86 12.66
N SER A 297 2.52 8.69 13.09
CA SER A 297 3.34 7.56 12.62
C SER A 297 3.06 6.23 13.34
N SER A 298 2.42 6.25 14.51
CA SER A 298 1.92 5.04 15.17
C SER A 298 0.81 4.35 14.39
N HIS A 299 0.36 4.95 13.26
CA HIS A 299 -0.79 4.50 12.49
C HIS A 299 -0.47 4.15 11.04
N PHE A 300 0.81 4.17 10.64
CA PHE A 300 1.24 3.75 9.32
C PHE A 300 1.87 2.36 9.33
N ASN A 301 1.42 1.52 8.45
CA ASN A 301 1.93 0.17 8.21
C ASN A 301 1.99 -0.12 6.71
N ASN A 302 2.14 -1.39 6.33
CA ASN A 302 2.15 -1.82 4.95
C ASN A 302 1.42 -3.14 4.74
N LYS A 303 0.75 -3.24 3.61
CA LYS A 303 0.48 -4.51 2.95
C LYS A 303 1.67 -4.87 2.06
N VAL A 304 2.09 -6.09 2.15
CA VAL A 304 3.17 -6.65 1.34
C VAL A 304 2.56 -7.42 0.19
N THR A 305 3.09 -7.24 -1.01
CA THR A 305 2.76 -8.08 -2.15
C THR A 305 3.89 -9.06 -2.43
N LEU A 306 3.55 -10.15 -3.05
CA LEU A 306 4.49 -11.19 -3.42
C LEU A 306 4.33 -11.45 -4.91
N ASP A 307 5.41 -11.16 -5.63
CA ASP A 307 5.56 -11.46 -7.04
C ASP A 307 6.37 -12.75 -7.15
N SER A 308 5.84 -13.74 -7.82
CA SER A 308 6.53 -15.03 -7.94
C SER A 308 6.74 -15.41 -9.39
N GLU A 309 7.98 -15.71 -9.73
CA GLU A 309 8.25 -16.49 -10.94
C GLU A 309 7.84 -17.97 -10.80
N ARG A 310 7.63 -18.48 -9.57
CA ARG A 310 7.49 -19.93 -9.32
C ARG A 310 6.73 -20.30 -8.05
N LEU A 311 5.59 -19.73 -7.75
CA LEU A 311 4.78 -20.29 -6.67
C LEU A 311 3.97 -21.50 -7.18
N ILE A 312 4.57 -22.69 -7.17
CA ILE A 312 3.81 -23.94 -7.08
C ILE A 312 3.46 -24.10 -5.60
N LEU A 313 2.33 -23.53 -5.18
CA LEU A 313 1.72 -23.92 -3.92
C LEU A 313 1.24 -25.36 -4.11
N THR A 314 1.93 -26.31 -3.53
CA THR A 314 1.37 -27.63 -3.27
C THR A 314 0.19 -27.43 -2.30
N VAL A 315 -1.03 -27.67 -2.78
CA VAL A 315 -2.27 -27.71 -2.02
C VAL A 315 -2.21 -28.88 -1.02
#